data_70e3f13d495c071e01bf16aa64faf80b
#
_entry.id   70e3f13d495c071e01bf16aa64faf80b
#
_cell.length_a   1.000
_cell.length_b   1.000
_cell.length_c   1.000
_cell.angle_alpha   90.00
_cell.angle_beta   90.00
_cell.angle_gamma   90.00
#
_symmetry.space_group_name_H-M   'P 1'
#
loop_
_entity.id
_entity.type
_entity.pdbx_description
1 polymer ?
#
loop_
_entity_poly.entity_id
_entity_poly.type
_entity_poly.pdbx_seq_one_letter_code
_entity_poly.pdbx_strand_id
1 'polypeptide(L)'
;MAGEMRILTWTAHGWDDYAARVQPKMHAFFSSLGGNSIYAELSVDAALRCLVGAQHVDVSIRAAVIANDLRIVLRCAEGTFPAEAVYRYVREYADGRKEQRPVTELPPEHRNIWRILMPVKLACVDRSGKKVTLLFQHPFMRNVRQSLGALAWRLRMEHEAIIC
;
A
#
# COMPACT_ATOMS: atom_id res chain seq x y z
N MET A 1 9.57 -3.42 -28.01
CA MET A 1 8.60 -2.31 -27.97
C MET A 1 8.54 -1.78 -26.55
N ALA A 2 8.74 -0.50 -26.39
CA ALA A 2 8.45 0.13 -25.10
C ALA A 2 6.95 0.00 -24.83
N GLY A 3 6.58 -0.68 -23.76
CA GLY A 3 5.18 -0.77 -23.35
C GLY A 3 4.63 0.63 -23.11
N GLU A 4 3.42 0.87 -23.56
CA GLU A 4 2.74 2.15 -23.36
C GLU A 4 2.59 2.40 -21.86
N MET A 5 3.16 3.49 -21.38
CA MET A 5 3.03 3.89 -19.98
C MET A 5 1.67 4.56 -19.79
N ARG A 6 0.84 3.96 -18.94
CA ARG A 6 -0.47 4.49 -18.60
C ARG A 6 -0.43 5.12 -17.20
N ILE A 7 -0.75 6.40 -17.11
CA ILE A 7 -0.75 7.14 -15.85
C ILE A 7 -2.15 7.68 -15.58
N LEU A 8 -2.64 7.46 -14.37
CA LEU A 8 -3.89 8.00 -13.85
C LEU A 8 -3.63 8.70 -12.53
N THR A 9 -4.35 9.79 -12.29
CA THR A 9 -4.23 10.56 -11.05
C THR A 9 -5.62 10.91 -10.51
N TRP A 10 -5.80 10.72 -9.22
CA TRP A 10 -7.00 11.11 -8.49
C TRP A 10 -6.61 11.93 -7.27
N THR A 11 -7.53 12.77 -6.81
CA THR A 11 -7.43 13.48 -5.55
C THR A 11 -8.68 13.25 -4.72
N ALA A 12 -8.52 13.20 -3.40
CA ALA A 12 -9.62 13.06 -2.46
C ALA A 12 -9.38 13.91 -1.22
N HIS A 13 -10.44 14.25 -0.52
CA HIS A 13 -10.39 15.01 0.73
C HIS A 13 -10.81 14.11 1.90
N GLY A 14 -9.86 13.32 2.40
CA GLY A 14 -10.07 12.34 3.46
C GLY A 14 -10.68 11.03 2.99
N TRP A 15 -10.90 10.14 3.95
CA TRP A 15 -11.39 8.78 3.67
C TRP A 15 -12.79 8.75 3.07
N ASP A 16 -13.73 9.51 3.64
CA ASP A 16 -15.13 9.45 3.19
C ASP A 16 -15.29 9.92 1.74
N ASP A 17 -14.60 10.98 1.35
CA ASP A 17 -14.59 11.46 -0.03
C ASP A 17 -13.93 10.43 -0.96
N TYR A 18 -12.82 9.84 -0.54
CA TYR A 18 -12.17 8.77 -1.28
C TYR A 18 -13.13 7.59 -1.51
N ALA A 19 -13.72 7.08 -0.46
CA ALA A 19 -14.61 5.91 -0.52
C ALA A 19 -15.84 6.15 -1.40
N ALA A 20 -16.39 7.36 -1.36
CA ALA A 20 -17.59 7.71 -2.13
C ALA A 20 -17.32 7.96 -3.62
N ARG A 21 -16.19 8.61 -3.94
CA ARG A 21 -15.95 9.17 -5.27
C ARG A 21 -14.79 8.52 -6.03
N VAL A 22 -13.70 8.21 -5.34
CA VAL A 22 -12.46 7.71 -5.99
C VAL A 22 -12.40 6.19 -5.98
N GLN A 23 -12.75 5.55 -4.89
CA GLN A 23 -12.66 4.10 -4.72
C GLN A 23 -13.40 3.31 -5.83
N PRO A 24 -14.63 3.69 -6.25
CA PRO A 24 -15.29 3.01 -7.37
C PRO A 24 -14.54 3.12 -8.69
N LYS A 25 -13.89 4.26 -8.94
CA LYS A 25 -13.06 4.48 -10.14
C LYS A 25 -11.79 3.66 -10.10
N MET A 26 -11.15 3.56 -8.95
CA MET A 26 -9.99 2.70 -8.75
C MET A 26 -10.34 1.23 -8.90
N HIS A 27 -11.49 0.80 -8.38
CA HIS A 27 -11.97 -0.56 -8.56
C HIS A 27 -12.10 -0.92 -10.04
N ALA A 28 -12.74 -0.06 -10.82
CA ALA A 28 -12.88 -0.25 -12.26
C ALA A 28 -11.51 -0.32 -12.96
N PHE A 29 -10.59 0.53 -12.57
CA PHE A 29 -9.23 0.53 -13.11
C PHE A 29 -8.48 -0.76 -12.77
N PHE A 30 -8.45 -1.18 -11.51
CA PHE A 30 -7.82 -2.42 -11.09
C PHE A 30 -8.41 -3.63 -11.82
N SER A 31 -9.73 -3.69 -11.94
CA SER A 31 -10.42 -4.79 -12.64
C SER A 31 -10.00 -4.86 -14.11
N SER A 32 -9.71 -3.72 -14.74
CA SER A 32 -9.27 -3.66 -16.13
C SER A 32 -7.88 -4.25 -16.37
N LEU A 33 -7.07 -4.39 -15.32
CA LEU A 33 -5.70 -4.92 -15.40
C LEU A 33 -5.64 -6.45 -15.38
N GLY A 34 -6.77 -7.10 -15.12
CA GLY A 34 -6.87 -8.56 -15.11
C GLY A 34 -6.43 -9.22 -13.80
N GLY A 35 -6.86 -10.44 -13.58
CA GLY A 35 -6.58 -11.21 -12.37
C GLY A 35 -7.50 -10.85 -11.21
N ASN A 36 -7.12 -11.24 -10.00
CA ASN A 36 -7.89 -10.97 -8.80
C ASN A 36 -7.36 -9.72 -8.08
N SER A 37 -8.01 -8.58 -8.30
CA SER A 37 -7.59 -7.28 -7.79
C SER A 37 -7.99 -6.98 -6.34
N ILE A 38 -8.82 -7.82 -5.72
CA ILE A 38 -9.42 -7.49 -4.42
C ILE A 38 -8.38 -7.21 -3.33
N TYR A 39 -7.31 -7.99 -3.27
CA TYR A 39 -6.27 -7.79 -2.27
C TYR A 39 -5.43 -6.55 -2.53
N ALA A 40 -5.17 -6.21 -3.80
CA ALA A 40 -4.49 -4.99 -4.18
C ALA A 40 -5.33 -3.76 -3.79
N GLU A 41 -6.62 -3.80 -4.02
CA GLU A 41 -7.54 -2.73 -3.61
C GLU A 41 -7.57 -2.56 -2.10
N LEU A 42 -7.64 -3.65 -1.33
CA LEU A 42 -7.59 -3.63 0.13
C LEU A 42 -6.25 -3.08 0.65
N SER A 43 -5.16 -3.37 -0.05
CA SER A 43 -3.83 -2.83 0.28
C SER A 43 -3.79 -1.30 0.14
N VAL A 44 -4.29 -0.78 -0.96
CA VAL A 44 -4.38 0.68 -1.19
C VAL A 44 -5.28 1.34 -0.15
N ASP A 45 -6.44 0.75 0.13
CA ASP A 45 -7.38 1.27 1.13
C ASP A 45 -6.74 1.33 2.53
N ALA A 46 -6.05 0.28 2.93
CA ALA A 46 -5.36 0.22 4.21
C ALA A 46 -4.24 1.26 4.31
N ALA A 47 -3.44 1.41 3.27
CA ALA A 47 -2.37 2.40 3.22
C ALA A 47 -2.91 3.83 3.27
N LEU A 48 -4.00 4.11 2.56
CA LEU A 48 -4.63 5.42 2.55
C LEU A 48 -5.22 5.75 3.92
N ARG A 49 -5.89 4.82 4.57
CA ARG A 49 -6.41 5.01 5.94
C ARG A 49 -5.30 5.31 6.93
N CYS A 50 -4.19 4.61 6.85
CA CYS A 50 -3.02 4.89 7.70
C CYS A 50 -2.45 6.29 7.44
N LEU A 51 -2.46 6.72 6.17
CA LEU A 51 -1.89 8.00 5.76
C LEU A 51 -2.75 9.19 6.18
N VAL A 52 -4.07 9.14 5.98
CA VAL A 52 -4.97 10.25 6.30
C VAL A 52 -5.55 10.17 7.71
N GLY A 53 -5.61 8.98 8.30
CA GLY A 53 -6.24 8.80 9.61
C GLY A 53 -7.72 9.21 9.60
N ALA A 54 -8.16 9.87 10.67
CA ALA A 54 -9.50 10.41 10.80
C ALA A 54 -9.64 11.86 10.27
N GLN A 55 -8.59 12.39 9.63
CA GLN A 55 -8.54 13.78 9.19
C GLN A 55 -9.23 13.96 7.84
N HIS A 56 -9.82 15.13 7.64
CA HIS A 56 -10.36 15.59 6.36
C HIS A 56 -9.28 16.40 5.62
N VAL A 57 -8.30 15.71 5.06
CA VAL A 57 -7.14 16.32 4.42
C VAL A 57 -7.00 15.81 2.99
N ASP A 58 -6.37 16.63 2.14
CA ASP A 58 -6.16 16.29 0.75
C ASP A 58 -5.12 15.19 0.60
N VAL A 59 -5.46 14.19 -0.21
CA VAL A 59 -4.57 13.13 -0.62
C VAL A 59 -4.57 13.01 -2.14
N SER A 60 -3.38 12.85 -2.72
CA SER A 60 -3.23 12.53 -4.14
C SER A 60 -2.89 11.06 -4.32
N ILE A 61 -3.46 10.46 -5.35
CA ILE A 61 -3.28 9.06 -5.70
C ILE A 61 -2.85 9.00 -7.17
N ARG A 62 -1.66 8.46 -7.42
CA ARG A 62 -1.15 8.30 -8.77
C ARG A 62 -0.91 6.83 -9.06
N ALA A 63 -1.50 6.35 -10.14
CA ALA A 63 -1.28 5.01 -10.65
C ALA A 63 -0.48 5.07 -11.95
N ALA A 64 0.60 4.31 -12.02
CA ALA A 64 1.41 4.17 -13.23
C ALA A 64 1.55 2.69 -13.59
N VAL A 65 1.13 2.33 -14.79
CA VAL A 65 1.27 0.97 -15.34
C VAL A 65 2.39 0.97 -16.35
N ILE A 66 3.41 0.14 -16.09
CA ILE A 66 4.56 -0.03 -16.97
C ILE A 66 4.79 -1.54 -17.14
N ALA A 67 4.56 -2.07 -18.33
CA ALA A 67 4.65 -3.50 -18.58
C ALA A 67 3.81 -4.31 -17.58
N ASN A 68 4.42 -5.16 -16.78
CA ASN A 68 3.74 -6.01 -15.80
C ASN A 68 3.75 -5.41 -14.37
N ASP A 69 4.12 -4.16 -14.23
CA ASP A 69 4.18 -3.49 -12.93
C ASP A 69 3.14 -2.37 -12.83
N LEU A 70 2.46 -2.34 -11.69
CA LEU A 70 1.57 -1.25 -11.29
C LEU A 70 2.17 -0.57 -10.07
N ARG A 71 2.45 0.73 -10.19
CA ARG A 71 2.93 1.56 -9.10
C ARG A 71 1.82 2.50 -8.64
N ILE A 72 1.47 2.44 -7.36
CA ILE A 72 0.54 3.38 -6.72
C ILE A 72 1.32 4.25 -5.77
N VAL A 73 1.23 5.57 -5.94
CA VAL A 73 1.85 6.55 -5.06
C VAL A 73 0.76 7.35 -4.36
N LEU A 74 0.73 7.27 -3.04
CA LEU A 74 -0.17 8.04 -2.18
C LEU A 74 0.63 9.17 -1.53
N ARG A 75 0.17 10.41 -1.68
CA ARG A 75 0.79 11.59 -1.06
C ARG A 75 -0.24 12.41 -0.30
N CYS A 76 0.12 12.76 0.92
CA CYS A 76 -0.69 13.61 1.77
C CYS A 76 0.24 14.56 2.53
N ALA A 77 0.17 15.86 2.25
CA ALA A 77 1.06 16.86 2.88
C ALA A 77 0.90 16.89 4.41
N GLU A 78 -0.28 16.53 4.91
CA GLU A 78 -0.62 16.45 6.33
C GLU A 78 -0.66 15.01 6.83
N GLY A 79 -0.05 14.07 6.08
CA GLY A 79 -0.05 12.64 6.37
C GLY A 79 0.62 12.31 7.69
N THR A 80 0.05 11.28 8.34
CA THR A 80 0.48 10.81 9.67
C THR A 80 0.85 9.34 9.67
N PHE A 81 1.25 8.80 8.52
CA PHE A 81 1.65 7.40 8.44
C PHE A 81 2.82 7.13 9.39
N PRO A 82 2.70 6.21 10.35
CA PRO A 82 3.73 5.97 11.36
C PRO A 82 4.87 5.09 10.81
N ALA A 83 5.61 5.61 9.84
CA ALA A 83 6.56 4.86 9.04
C ALA A 83 7.64 4.14 9.89
N GLU A 84 8.26 4.84 10.85
CA GLU A 84 9.31 4.24 11.67
C GLU A 84 8.78 3.17 12.62
N ALA A 85 7.62 3.40 13.23
CA ALA A 85 6.99 2.43 14.11
C ALA A 85 6.57 1.16 13.34
N VAL A 86 6.00 1.33 12.16
CA VAL A 86 5.62 0.23 11.27
C VAL A 86 6.85 -0.55 10.81
N TYR A 87 7.89 0.14 10.39
CA TYR A 87 9.14 -0.48 9.95
C TYR A 87 9.77 -1.32 11.08
N ARG A 88 9.87 -0.74 12.27
CA ARG A 88 10.41 -1.44 13.45
C ARG A 88 9.58 -2.66 13.81
N TYR A 89 8.27 -2.51 13.84
CA TYR A 89 7.34 -3.59 14.14
C TYR A 89 7.50 -4.77 13.16
N VAL A 90 7.53 -4.48 11.87
CA VAL A 90 7.70 -5.52 10.84
C VAL A 90 9.06 -6.21 10.96
N ARG A 91 10.13 -5.47 11.25
CA ARG A 91 11.48 -6.04 11.44
C ARG A 91 11.57 -6.95 12.66
N GLU A 92 10.86 -6.65 13.74
CA GLU A 92 10.83 -7.53 14.91
C GLU A 92 10.23 -8.91 14.59
N TYR A 93 9.26 -8.99 13.69
CA TYR A 93 8.76 -10.27 13.19
C TYR A 93 9.78 -10.97 12.29
N ALA A 94 10.46 -10.24 11.42
CA ALA A 94 11.48 -10.80 10.54
C ALA A 94 12.66 -11.39 11.34
N ASP A 95 13.03 -10.74 12.43
CA ASP A 95 14.12 -11.16 13.31
C ASP A 95 13.71 -12.27 14.31
N GLY A 96 12.46 -12.71 14.28
CA GLY A 96 11.94 -13.73 15.19
C GLY A 96 11.76 -13.27 16.63
N ARG A 97 11.82 -11.96 16.89
CA ARG A 97 11.68 -11.41 18.24
C ARG A 97 10.25 -11.39 18.77
N LYS A 98 9.28 -11.50 17.86
CA LYS A 98 7.86 -11.59 18.19
C LYS A 98 7.27 -12.91 17.76
N GLU A 99 6.33 -13.41 18.56
CA GLU A 99 5.55 -14.59 18.22
C GLU A 99 4.76 -14.36 16.92
N GLN A 100 4.85 -15.32 16.00
CA GLN A 100 4.12 -15.28 14.75
C GLN A 100 2.69 -15.76 14.98
N ARG A 101 1.76 -14.82 15.05
CA ARG A 101 0.33 -15.11 15.15
C ARG A 101 -0.35 -15.04 13.79
N PRO A 102 -1.45 -15.78 13.59
CA PRO A 102 -2.31 -15.57 12.43
C PRO A 102 -2.75 -14.10 12.32
N VAL A 103 -2.83 -13.59 11.10
CA VAL A 103 -3.21 -12.19 10.86
C VAL A 103 -4.55 -11.84 11.50
N THR A 104 -5.48 -12.79 11.54
CA THR A 104 -6.81 -12.61 12.15
C THR A 104 -6.78 -12.38 13.66
N GLU A 105 -5.71 -12.80 14.35
CA GLU A 105 -5.53 -12.63 15.79
C GLU A 105 -4.78 -11.34 16.16
N LEU A 106 -4.31 -10.58 15.17
CA LEU A 106 -3.59 -9.33 15.41
C LEU A 106 -4.55 -8.19 15.77
N PRO A 107 -4.11 -7.21 16.58
CA PRO A 107 -4.84 -5.98 16.77
C PRO A 107 -5.17 -5.29 15.43
N PRO A 108 -6.26 -4.51 15.33
CA PRO A 108 -6.67 -3.90 14.05
C PRO A 108 -5.58 -3.08 13.37
N GLU A 109 -4.78 -2.33 14.13
CA GLU A 109 -3.67 -1.53 13.60
C GLU A 109 -2.63 -2.42 12.90
N HIS A 110 -2.31 -3.54 13.50
CA HIS A 110 -1.34 -4.51 12.97
C HIS A 110 -1.89 -5.23 11.75
N ARG A 111 -3.20 -5.54 11.74
CA ARG A 111 -3.85 -6.13 10.57
C ARG A 111 -3.78 -5.24 9.34
N ASN A 112 -3.89 -3.93 9.49
CA ASN A 112 -3.77 -2.99 8.40
C ASN A 112 -2.37 -3.04 7.77
N ILE A 113 -1.32 -3.18 8.56
CA ILE A 113 0.05 -3.35 8.06
C ILE A 113 0.14 -4.58 7.14
N TRP A 114 -0.44 -5.69 7.56
CA TRP A 114 -0.41 -6.93 6.77
C TRP A 114 -1.27 -6.86 5.53
N ARG A 115 -2.41 -6.18 5.58
CA ARG A 115 -3.22 -5.91 4.39
C ARG A 115 -2.46 -5.12 3.34
N ILE A 116 -1.61 -4.17 3.77
CA ILE A 116 -0.74 -3.42 2.87
C ILE A 116 0.30 -4.35 2.23
N LEU A 117 0.97 -5.17 3.03
CA LEU A 117 2.15 -5.93 2.59
C LEU A 117 1.84 -7.21 1.82
N MET A 118 0.71 -7.86 2.06
CA MET A 118 0.41 -9.17 1.46
C MET A 118 0.42 -9.17 -0.07
N PRO A 119 -0.23 -8.24 -0.77
CA PRO A 119 -0.32 -8.28 -2.23
C PRO A 119 0.81 -7.54 -2.95
N VAL A 120 1.63 -6.75 -2.26
CA VAL A 120 2.67 -5.93 -2.90
C VAL A 120 3.93 -6.73 -3.19
N LYS A 121 4.64 -6.35 -4.24
CA LYS A 121 6.03 -6.74 -4.47
C LYS A 121 6.96 -5.95 -3.56
N LEU A 122 6.64 -4.68 -3.36
CA LEU A 122 7.42 -3.77 -2.55
C LEU A 122 6.50 -2.66 -2.02
N ALA A 123 6.70 -2.26 -0.77
CA ALA A 123 6.10 -1.08 -0.19
C ALA A 123 7.21 -0.16 0.32
N CYS A 124 7.17 1.11 -0.10
CA CYS A 124 8.09 2.13 0.37
C CYS A 124 7.34 3.19 1.15
N VAL A 125 7.84 3.52 2.33
CA VAL A 125 7.27 4.54 3.18
C VAL A 125 8.26 5.68 3.39
N ASP A 126 7.77 6.91 3.30
CA ASP A 126 8.54 8.11 3.59
C ASP A 126 8.65 8.28 5.11
N ARG A 127 9.83 8.60 5.60
CA ARG A 127 10.07 8.86 7.03
C ARG A 127 9.20 9.99 7.58
N SER A 128 8.87 10.97 6.75
CA SER A 128 7.97 12.06 7.15
C SER A 128 6.52 11.61 7.36
N GLY A 129 6.15 10.40 6.93
CA GLY A 129 4.79 9.90 6.98
C GLY A 129 3.84 10.52 5.96
N LYS A 130 4.38 11.16 4.92
CA LYS A 130 3.59 11.92 3.92
C LYS A 130 3.43 11.21 2.59
N LYS A 131 4.18 10.14 2.37
CA LYS A 131 4.15 9.41 1.09
C LYS A 131 4.28 7.92 1.32
N VAL A 132 3.43 7.16 0.62
CA VAL A 132 3.51 5.69 0.56
C VAL A 132 3.49 5.27 -0.90
N THR A 133 4.43 4.42 -1.28
CA THR A 133 4.50 3.85 -2.63
C THR A 133 4.27 2.35 -2.53
N LEU A 134 3.33 1.85 -3.32
CA LEU A 134 2.99 0.43 -3.41
C LEU A 134 3.28 -0.07 -4.82
N LEU A 135 4.04 -1.13 -4.94
CA LEU A 135 4.34 -1.77 -6.23
C LEU A 135 3.65 -3.13 -6.29
N PHE A 136 2.82 -3.31 -7.30
CA PHE A 136 2.09 -4.54 -7.55
C PHE A 136 2.51 -5.16 -8.88
N GLN A 137 2.42 -6.48 -8.98
CA GLN A 137 2.47 -7.17 -10.27
C GLN A 137 1.06 -7.26 -10.85
N HIS A 138 0.90 -7.06 -12.15
CA HIS A 138 -0.35 -7.32 -12.86
C HIS A 138 -0.09 -8.17 -14.11
N PRO A 139 -1.05 -8.96 -14.57
CA PRO A 139 -2.34 -9.19 -13.91
C PRO A 139 -2.18 -9.69 -12.47
N PHE A 140 -3.11 -9.31 -11.63
CA PHE A 140 -3.01 -9.61 -10.20
C PHE A 140 -3.04 -11.10 -9.94
N MET A 141 -2.07 -11.58 -9.16
CA MET A 141 -2.00 -12.97 -8.78
C MET A 141 -2.91 -13.28 -7.60
N ARG A 142 -3.36 -14.52 -7.53
CA ARG A 142 -4.10 -15.01 -6.38
C ARG A 142 -3.20 -14.94 -5.15
N ASN A 143 -3.73 -14.40 -4.06
CA ASN A 143 -2.97 -14.27 -2.84
C ASN A 143 -2.65 -15.65 -2.25
N VAL A 144 -1.37 -15.86 -1.93
CA VAL A 144 -0.90 -17.06 -1.24
C VAL A 144 -0.65 -16.68 0.22
N ARG A 145 -1.13 -17.49 1.15
CA ARG A 145 -0.86 -17.28 2.58
C ARG A 145 0.65 -17.29 2.82
N GLN A 146 1.15 -16.21 3.39
CA GLN A 146 2.56 -16.05 3.74
C GLN A 146 2.68 -15.73 5.22
N SER A 147 3.79 -16.15 5.82
CA SER A 147 4.11 -15.80 7.19
C SER A 147 4.43 -14.31 7.31
N LEU A 148 4.20 -13.75 8.49
CA LEU A 148 4.53 -12.35 8.77
C LEU A 148 6.02 -12.06 8.51
N GLY A 149 6.91 -12.97 8.91
CA GLY A 149 8.34 -12.85 8.67
C GLY A 149 8.70 -12.81 7.17
N ALA A 150 8.02 -13.60 6.35
CA ALA A 150 8.25 -13.62 4.90
C ALA A 150 7.83 -12.31 4.23
N LEU A 151 6.84 -11.60 4.76
CA LEU A 151 6.37 -10.33 4.21
C LEU A 151 7.23 -9.14 4.65
N ALA A 152 7.94 -9.26 5.73
CA ALA A 152 8.70 -8.16 6.34
C ALA A 152 9.74 -7.54 5.38
N TRP A 153 10.38 -8.35 4.55
CA TRP A 153 11.40 -7.86 3.62
C TRP A 153 10.83 -7.01 2.47
N ARG A 154 9.51 -7.06 2.26
CA ARG A 154 8.83 -6.26 1.22
C ARG A 154 8.68 -4.79 1.62
N LEU A 155 8.80 -4.49 2.92
CA LEU A 155 8.73 -3.11 3.41
C LEU A 155 10.10 -2.47 3.33
N ARG A 156 10.15 -1.27 2.76
CA ARG A 156 11.35 -0.43 2.68
C ARG A 156 11.04 0.95 3.22
N MET A 157 12.01 1.51 3.93
CA MET A 157 11.99 2.91 4.29
C MET A 157 12.65 3.71 3.17
N GLU A 158 11.95 4.71 2.67
CA GLU A 158 12.51 5.60 1.64
C GLU A 158 13.57 6.51 2.27
N HIS A 159 14.80 6.42 1.77
CA HIS A 159 15.88 7.34 2.08
C HIS A 159 16.06 8.34 0.94
N GLU A 160 16.66 9.49 1.20
CA GLU A 160 16.88 10.54 0.19
C GLU A 160 17.60 10.03 -1.07
N ALA A 161 18.42 9.01 -0.94
CA ALA A 161 19.21 8.45 -2.05
C ALA A 161 18.56 7.26 -2.74
N ILE A 162 17.42 6.75 -2.26
CA ILE A 162 16.75 5.57 -2.81
C ILE A 162 15.36 5.96 -3.28
N ILE A 163 15.13 5.80 -4.58
CA ILE A 163 13.82 6.01 -5.20
C ILE A 163 13.15 4.66 -5.35
N CYS A 164 12.04 4.48 -4.65
CA CYS A 164 11.20 3.29 -4.80
C CYS A 164 10.24 3.45 -5.98
#